data_3e87cacde1e2ca71b47bd5583cf46cc2
#
_entry.id   3e87cacde1e2ca71b47bd5583cf46cc2
#
_cell.length_a   1.000
_cell.length_b   1.000
_cell.length_c   1.000
_cell.angle_alpha   90.00
_cell.angle_beta   90.00
_cell.angle_gamma   90.00
#
_symmetry.space_group_name_H-M   'P 1'
#
loop_
_entity.id
_entity.type
_entity.pdbx_description
1 polymer ?
#
loop_
_entity_poly.entity_id
_entity_poly.type
_entity_poly.pdbx_seq_one_letter_code
_entity_poly.pdbx_strand_id
1 'polypeptide(L)'
;MQLIDWIVLSVTLLFIVLYGAWKTKGSKNVEDYIKGGNESKWWTIGLSVMATQASAITFLSTPGQAFHSGMGFVQFYFGLPIAMVIICLVFIPIYHRLKVYTAYEYLEGRFDQKTRTLTAILFLIQRGLAAGITIFAPAIILSAVLGWDLITLNIIIGVLVIIYTVSGGTKAVSVTQKQQMAVIFAGMFVAFYLILQYLPDDITFTKALEIAGASDKMKVLDFSWDLNNRYTVWTGILGGTFLMLSYFGTDQSQVQRYLSGKSLRESQLGLIFNGLLKVPMQFFILLVGVMVFVFYQFNPSPLNFNPKSGEAIANSNLETIEQYVKLEEQHRFIEGRKKALIFEGLTPENVAQIQEFNEQDKVLKEEAKNIISKVDPLVETNDKDYVFIHFILNNLPKGLIGLLLAVILSAAMSSTASELNALGGTTAIDLYKRNTKIEYSEEHYVKMSKWFTLGWGILAILVACIADLFDNLIQLVNIIGSIFYGNVLGIFLLAFFIKFVKGNAVFIAAIITQLIIIAVWYIDWLPYLWLNALGCGLVMLLAILIQSTSKEN
;
A
#
# COMPACT_ATOMS: atom_id res chain seq x y z
N MET A 1 -6.52 4.24 25.72
CA MET A 1 -5.63 3.08 25.98
C MET A 1 -5.36 2.92 27.44
N GLN A 2 -5.30 1.67 27.92
CA GLN A 2 -4.93 1.33 29.31
C GLN A 2 -3.49 0.85 29.36
N LEU A 3 -2.95 0.72 30.60
CA LEU A 3 -1.57 0.26 30.82
C LEU A 3 -1.26 -1.06 30.13
N ILE A 4 -2.20 -2.00 30.09
CA ILE A 4 -2.02 -3.31 29.44
C ILE A 4 -1.83 -3.18 27.94
N ASP A 5 -2.52 -2.25 27.26
CA ASP A 5 -2.36 -1.99 25.83
C ASP A 5 -0.95 -1.49 25.52
N TRP A 6 -0.43 -0.59 26.37
CA TRP A 6 0.94 -0.09 26.26
C TRP A 6 1.99 -1.16 26.49
N ILE A 7 1.76 -2.05 27.46
CA ILE A 7 2.66 -3.18 27.74
C ILE A 7 2.68 -4.11 26.52
N VAL A 8 1.53 -4.52 26.00
CA VAL A 8 1.43 -5.43 24.84
C VAL A 8 2.07 -4.80 23.60
N LEU A 9 1.76 -3.54 23.32
CA LEU A 9 2.35 -2.78 22.22
C LEU A 9 3.88 -2.75 22.33
N SER A 10 4.39 -2.29 23.48
CA SER A 10 5.82 -2.10 23.69
C SER A 10 6.59 -3.44 23.68
N VAL A 11 6.08 -4.47 24.33
CA VAL A 11 6.71 -5.80 24.36
C VAL A 11 6.77 -6.40 22.96
N THR A 12 5.69 -6.31 22.19
CA THR A 12 5.64 -6.83 20.83
C THR A 12 6.64 -6.12 19.91
N LEU A 13 6.67 -4.79 19.93
CA LEU A 13 7.62 -4.00 19.11
C LEU A 13 9.08 -4.23 19.54
N LEU A 14 9.36 -4.21 20.84
CA LEU A 14 10.70 -4.47 21.35
C LEU A 14 11.19 -5.87 21.00
N PHE A 15 10.34 -6.88 21.12
CA PHE A 15 10.66 -8.25 20.71
C PHE A 15 11.08 -8.29 19.23
N ILE A 16 10.31 -7.70 18.33
CA ILE A 16 10.58 -7.69 16.89
C ILE A 16 11.93 -6.99 16.62
N VAL A 17 12.13 -5.79 17.18
CA VAL A 17 13.34 -4.98 16.94
C VAL A 17 14.59 -5.64 17.53
N LEU A 18 14.52 -6.08 18.80
CA LEU A 18 15.65 -6.72 19.48
C LEU A 18 16.03 -8.05 18.84
N TYR A 19 15.04 -8.86 18.46
CA TYR A 19 15.28 -10.11 17.75
C TYR A 19 15.92 -9.86 16.37
N GLY A 20 15.43 -8.87 15.62
CA GLY A 20 16.03 -8.47 14.35
C GLY A 20 17.48 -8.03 14.51
N ALA A 21 17.75 -7.13 15.45
CA ALA A 21 19.09 -6.64 15.73
C ALA A 21 20.05 -7.74 16.22
N TRP A 22 19.57 -8.63 17.08
CA TRP A 22 20.36 -9.76 17.58
C TRP A 22 20.75 -10.75 16.46
N LYS A 23 19.78 -11.06 15.58
CA LYS A 23 19.97 -12.08 14.53
C LYS A 23 20.83 -11.62 13.36
N THR A 24 21.03 -10.31 13.19
CA THR A 24 21.62 -9.72 11.97
C THR A 24 22.82 -8.81 12.23
N LYS A 25 23.62 -9.11 13.26
CA LYS A 25 24.84 -8.35 13.57
C LYS A 25 25.84 -8.39 12.41
N GLY A 26 26.07 -7.22 11.78
CA GLY A 26 27.20 -6.92 10.92
C GLY A 26 27.08 -7.35 9.46
N SER A 27 26.54 -6.46 8.60
CA SER A 27 26.76 -6.56 7.14
C SER A 27 28.20 -6.13 6.83
N LYS A 28 29.02 -7.03 6.26
CA LYS A 28 30.45 -6.81 6.02
C LYS A 28 30.74 -6.21 4.65
N ASN A 29 29.88 -6.43 3.68
CA ASN A 29 30.04 -5.99 2.30
C ASN A 29 28.70 -5.52 1.70
N VAL A 30 28.74 -4.95 0.49
CA VAL A 30 27.55 -4.45 -0.23
C VAL A 30 26.57 -5.58 -0.53
N GLU A 31 27.05 -6.78 -0.84
CA GLU A 31 26.19 -7.94 -1.12
C GLU A 31 25.38 -8.35 0.10
N ASP A 32 25.98 -8.40 1.29
CA ASP A 32 25.28 -8.67 2.53
C ASP A 32 24.25 -7.57 2.85
N TYR A 33 24.61 -6.31 2.66
CA TYR A 33 23.75 -5.18 3.01
C TYR A 33 22.56 -5.04 2.06
N ILE A 34 22.77 -5.17 0.75
CA ILE A 34 21.73 -4.98 -0.28
C ILE A 34 20.98 -6.28 -0.58
N LYS A 35 21.66 -7.43 -0.71
CA LYS A 35 21.06 -8.73 -1.09
C LYS A 35 20.87 -9.69 0.09
N GLY A 36 21.32 -9.35 1.31
CA GLY A 36 21.18 -10.23 2.47
C GLY A 36 22.00 -11.53 2.36
N GLY A 37 23.11 -11.51 1.61
CA GLY A 37 24.07 -12.63 1.49
C GLY A 37 23.58 -13.80 0.62
N ASN A 38 22.52 -13.66 -0.15
CA ASN A 38 21.96 -14.72 -1.02
C ASN A 38 21.66 -16.05 -0.28
N GLU A 39 21.16 -15.99 0.95
CA GLU A 39 20.88 -17.19 1.79
C GLU A 39 19.38 -17.49 1.97
N SER A 40 18.50 -16.66 1.42
CA SER A 40 17.07 -16.73 1.67
C SER A 40 16.42 -17.95 1.02
N LYS A 41 15.57 -18.66 1.79
CA LYS A 41 14.71 -19.74 1.29
C LYS A 41 13.41 -19.16 0.72
N TRP A 42 12.74 -19.90 -0.16
CA TRP A 42 11.52 -19.49 -0.86
C TRP A 42 10.43 -18.92 0.05
N TRP A 43 10.15 -19.56 1.19
CA TRP A 43 9.13 -19.09 2.13
C TRP A 43 9.52 -17.78 2.83
N THR A 44 10.83 -17.57 3.11
CA THR A 44 11.35 -16.30 3.62
C THR A 44 11.18 -15.19 2.58
N ILE A 45 11.50 -15.50 1.33
CA ILE A 45 11.33 -14.57 0.19
C ILE A 45 9.86 -14.21 0.03
N GLY A 46 8.98 -15.20 -0.04
CA GLY A 46 7.55 -14.96 -0.22
C GLY A 46 6.93 -14.14 0.90
N LEU A 47 7.24 -14.45 2.16
CA LEU A 47 6.79 -13.65 3.30
C LEU A 47 7.40 -12.25 3.30
N SER A 48 8.67 -12.09 2.90
CA SER A 48 9.33 -10.77 2.83
C SER A 48 8.75 -9.91 1.71
N VAL A 49 8.51 -10.47 0.53
CA VAL A 49 7.85 -9.80 -0.60
C VAL A 49 6.43 -9.37 -0.20
N MET A 50 5.66 -10.28 0.42
CA MET A 50 4.31 -10.01 0.89
C MET A 50 4.28 -8.92 1.97
N ALA A 51 5.20 -8.97 2.94
CA ALA A 51 5.31 -7.98 4.01
C ALA A 51 5.80 -6.60 3.53
N THR A 52 6.60 -6.55 2.46
CA THR A 52 7.00 -5.29 1.82
C THR A 52 5.80 -4.61 1.15
N GLN A 53 4.90 -5.39 0.55
CA GLN A 53 3.67 -4.88 -0.06
C GLN A 53 2.55 -4.63 0.96
N ALA A 54 2.45 -5.47 1.99
CA ALA A 54 1.42 -5.38 3.02
C ALA A 54 1.84 -4.38 4.11
N SER A 55 1.75 -3.10 3.80
CA SER A 55 2.04 -2.00 4.73
C SER A 55 0.89 -1.78 5.74
N ALA A 56 1.07 -0.85 6.67
CA ALA A 56 0.01 -0.39 7.58
C ALA A 56 -1.26 0.02 6.81
N ILE A 57 -1.09 0.65 5.65
CA ILE A 57 -2.18 1.07 4.76
C ILE A 57 -3.07 -0.13 4.38
N THR A 58 -2.47 -1.31 4.11
CA THR A 58 -3.24 -2.51 3.77
C THR A 58 -4.18 -2.94 4.90
N PHE A 59 -3.75 -2.83 6.16
CA PHE A 59 -4.54 -3.29 7.31
C PHE A 59 -5.44 -2.22 7.90
N LEU A 60 -5.22 -0.97 7.53
CA LEU A 60 -5.98 0.18 7.99
C LEU A 60 -7.03 0.61 6.95
N SER A 61 -6.57 0.99 5.77
CA SER A 61 -7.42 1.58 4.74
C SER A 61 -8.27 0.56 4.00
N THR A 62 -7.78 -0.69 3.84
CA THR A 62 -8.53 -1.71 3.08
C THR A 62 -9.82 -2.15 3.76
N PRO A 63 -9.88 -2.39 5.10
CA PRO A 63 -11.16 -2.64 5.77
C PRO A 63 -12.13 -1.47 5.62
N GLY A 64 -11.68 -0.22 5.76
CA GLY A 64 -12.51 0.96 5.54
C GLY A 64 -12.98 1.10 4.08
N GLN A 65 -12.12 0.78 3.12
CA GLN A 65 -12.51 0.72 1.71
C GLN A 65 -13.63 -0.31 1.49
N ALA A 66 -13.55 -1.49 2.12
CA ALA A 66 -14.58 -2.52 2.02
C ALA A 66 -15.87 -2.13 2.76
N PHE A 67 -15.78 -1.45 3.90
CA PHE A 67 -16.91 -0.89 4.61
C PHE A 67 -17.74 0.04 3.71
N HIS A 68 -17.08 0.96 3.00
CA HIS A 68 -17.76 1.92 2.13
C HIS A 68 -18.16 1.32 0.77
N SER A 69 -17.26 0.56 0.12
CA SER A 69 -17.39 0.16 -1.29
C SER A 69 -17.53 -1.36 -1.50
N GLY A 70 -17.55 -2.16 -0.43
CA GLY A 70 -17.69 -3.62 -0.51
C GLY A 70 -16.45 -4.34 -1.03
N MET A 71 -16.65 -5.58 -1.49
CA MET A 71 -15.59 -6.52 -1.88
C MET A 71 -14.96 -6.23 -3.24
N GLY A 72 -15.54 -5.35 -4.06
CA GLY A 72 -15.12 -5.10 -5.45
C GLY A 72 -13.66 -4.72 -5.62
N PHE A 73 -13.02 -4.12 -4.59
CA PHE A 73 -11.59 -3.78 -4.60
C PHE A 73 -10.67 -5.00 -4.78
N VAL A 74 -11.13 -6.22 -4.48
CA VAL A 74 -10.31 -7.43 -4.68
C VAL A 74 -9.89 -7.62 -6.14
N GLN A 75 -10.68 -7.13 -7.08
CA GLN A 75 -10.41 -7.22 -8.52
C GLN A 75 -9.08 -6.56 -8.91
N PHE A 76 -8.64 -5.54 -8.15
CA PHE A 76 -7.33 -4.93 -8.30
C PHE A 76 -6.17 -5.95 -8.28
N TYR A 77 -6.34 -7.06 -7.54
CA TYR A 77 -5.30 -8.07 -7.37
C TYR A 77 -5.38 -9.23 -8.39
N PHE A 78 -6.34 -9.24 -9.32
CA PHE A 78 -6.50 -10.35 -10.28
C PHE A 78 -5.33 -10.45 -11.27
N GLY A 79 -4.66 -9.35 -11.57
CA GLY A 79 -3.45 -9.34 -12.37
C GLY A 79 -2.21 -9.90 -11.67
N LEU A 80 -2.23 -10.00 -10.32
CA LEU A 80 -1.05 -10.40 -9.54
C LEU A 80 -0.53 -11.82 -9.87
N PRO A 81 -1.36 -12.88 -9.88
CA PRO A 81 -0.88 -14.22 -10.23
C PRO A 81 -0.27 -14.27 -11.64
N ILE A 82 -0.87 -13.58 -12.61
CA ILE A 82 -0.37 -13.50 -13.99
C ILE A 82 1.00 -12.84 -14.00
N ALA A 83 1.13 -11.70 -13.33
CA ALA A 83 2.40 -10.98 -13.21
C ALA A 83 3.48 -11.84 -12.56
N MET A 84 3.16 -12.58 -11.47
CA MET A 84 4.12 -13.46 -10.80
C MET A 84 4.66 -14.54 -11.73
N VAL A 85 3.80 -15.16 -12.54
CA VAL A 85 4.24 -16.17 -13.53
C VAL A 85 5.20 -15.54 -14.55
N ILE A 86 4.83 -14.39 -15.12
CA ILE A 86 5.68 -13.70 -16.11
C ILE A 86 7.04 -13.31 -15.50
N ILE A 87 7.05 -12.76 -14.28
CA ILE A 87 8.29 -12.38 -13.60
C ILE A 87 9.17 -13.60 -13.33
N CYS A 88 8.60 -14.71 -12.91
CA CYS A 88 9.32 -15.95 -12.68
C CYS A 88 9.95 -16.53 -13.95
N LEU A 89 9.27 -16.38 -15.10
CA LEU A 89 9.74 -16.93 -16.37
C LEU A 89 10.74 -16.00 -17.10
N VAL A 90 10.61 -14.68 -16.93
CA VAL A 90 11.37 -13.69 -17.71
C VAL A 90 12.37 -12.93 -16.85
N PHE A 91 11.90 -12.19 -15.83
CA PHE A 91 12.73 -11.24 -15.09
C PHE A 91 13.75 -11.92 -14.18
N ILE A 92 13.33 -12.86 -13.35
CA ILE A 92 14.21 -13.54 -12.38
C ILE A 92 15.36 -14.29 -13.09
N PRO A 93 15.15 -15.06 -14.18
CA PRO A 93 16.25 -15.70 -14.89
C PRO A 93 17.29 -14.72 -15.45
N ILE A 94 16.84 -13.56 -15.95
CA ILE A 94 17.74 -12.52 -16.47
C ILE A 94 18.56 -11.93 -15.33
N TYR A 95 17.94 -11.48 -14.25
CA TYR A 95 18.62 -10.88 -13.12
C TYR A 95 19.58 -11.85 -12.42
N HIS A 96 19.17 -13.09 -12.23
CA HIS A 96 20.00 -14.12 -11.60
C HIS A 96 21.23 -14.47 -12.43
N ARG A 97 21.09 -14.58 -13.78
CA ARG A 97 22.21 -14.85 -14.70
C ARG A 97 23.25 -13.73 -14.67
N LEU A 98 22.81 -12.47 -14.58
CA LEU A 98 23.67 -11.31 -14.60
C LEU A 98 24.23 -10.91 -13.22
N LYS A 99 23.73 -11.56 -12.14
CA LYS A 99 24.15 -11.30 -10.76
C LYS A 99 24.07 -9.83 -10.34
N VAL A 100 23.08 -9.09 -10.86
CA VAL A 100 22.92 -7.65 -10.61
C VAL A 100 22.67 -7.34 -9.13
N TYR A 101 23.09 -6.18 -8.65
CA TYR A 101 22.73 -5.64 -7.32
C TYR A 101 21.37 -4.94 -7.37
N THR A 102 21.12 -4.21 -8.46
CA THR A 102 19.86 -3.53 -8.72
C THR A 102 19.31 -3.94 -10.10
N ALA A 103 17.99 -3.87 -10.26
CA ALA A 103 17.36 -4.12 -11.56
C ALA A 103 17.93 -3.20 -12.66
N TYR A 104 18.30 -1.98 -12.29
CA TYR A 104 18.72 -0.94 -13.25
C TYR A 104 20.10 -1.18 -13.86
N GLU A 105 20.98 -1.93 -13.21
CA GLU A 105 22.27 -2.33 -13.77
C GLU A 105 22.14 -3.05 -15.12
N TYR A 106 21.07 -3.84 -15.29
CA TYR A 106 20.80 -4.51 -16.56
C TYR A 106 20.63 -3.53 -17.71
N LEU A 107 19.99 -2.37 -17.47
CA LEU A 107 19.70 -1.39 -18.51
C LEU A 107 20.95 -0.74 -19.10
N GLU A 108 22.00 -0.58 -18.29
CA GLU A 108 23.27 -0.05 -18.78
C GLU A 108 23.94 -0.99 -19.78
N GLY A 109 24.01 -2.29 -19.45
CA GLY A 109 24.59 -3.29 -20.34
C GLY A 109 23.79 -3.50 -21.64
N ARG A 110 22.49 -3.18 -21.61
CA ARG A 110 21.61 -3.34 -22.78
C ARG A 110 21.47 -2.06 -23.60
N PHE A 111 21.46 -0.92 -22.98
CA PHE A 111 21.29 0.39 -23.60
C PHE A 111 22.52 1.27 -23.34
N ASP A 112 22.48 2.07 -22.29
CA ASP A 112 23.54 2.97 -21.88
C ASP A 112 23.36 3.46 -20.43
N GLN A 113 24.36 4.20 -19.93
CA GLN A 113 24.34 4.79 -18.59
C GLN A 113 23.20 5.80 -18.41
N LYS A 114 22.83 6.57 -19.45
CA LYS A 114 21.77 7.58 -19.35
C LYS A 114 20.42 6.94 -19.06
N THR A 115 20.11 5.84 -19.77
CA THR A 115 18.87 5.08 -19.59
C THR A 115 18.82 4.44 -18.20
N ARG A 116 19.94 3.85 -17.70
CA ARG A 116 20.04 3.37 -16.31
C ARG A 116 19.74 4.47 -15.32
N THR A 117 20.43 5.62 -15.45
CA THR A 117 20.29 6.76 -14.53
C THR A 117 18.88 7.32 -14.54
N LEU A 118 18.25 7.52 -15.71
CA LEU A 118 16.89 8.00 -15.84
C LEU A 118 15.91 7.06 -15.13
N THR A 119 16.00 5.76 -15.39
CA THR A 119 15.10 4.76 -14.79
C THR A 119 15.27 4.69 -13.28
N ALA A 120 16.52 4.77 -12.78
CA ALA A 120 16.78 4.85 -11.35
C ALA A 120 16.18 6.12 -10.72
N ILE A 121 16.26 7.29 -11.38
CA ILE A 121 15.66 8.54 -10.91
C ILE A 121 14.13 8.42 -10.85
N LEU A 122 13.47 7.86 -11.88
CA LEU A 122 12.02 7.65 -11.87
C LEU A 122 11.59 6.78 -10.68
N PHE A 123 12.33 5.71 -10.41
CA PHE A 123 12.12 4.88 -9.22
C PHE A 123 12.32 5.67 -7.92
N LEU A 124 13.41 6.43 -7.80
CA LEU A 124 13.74 7.18 -6.60
C LEU A 124 12.67 8.21 -6.25
N ILE A 125 12.15 8.93 -7.26
CA ILE A 125 11.06 9.90 -7.06
C ILE A 125 9.79 9.17 -6.59
N GLN A 126 9.35 8.18 -7.36
CA GLN A 126 8.13 7.44 -7.07
C GLN A 126 8.18 6.78 -5.70
N ARG A 127 9.27 6.07 -5.38
CA ARG A 127 9.40 5.32 -4.12
C ARG A 127 9.68 6.24 -2.94
N GLY A 128 10.37 7.35 -3.16
CA GLY A 128 10.58 8.39 -2.14
C GLY A 128 9.27 9.03 -1.67
N LEU A 129 8.37 9.35 -2.60
CA LEU A 129 7.02 9.83 -2.28
C LEU A 129 6.21 8.76 -1.54
N ALA A 130 6.22 7.52 -2.03
CA ALA A 130 5.52 6.41 -1.39
C ALA A 130 6.01 6.15 0.04
N ALA A 131 7.31 6.25 0.30
CA ALA A 131 7.89 6.07 1.64
C ALA A 131 7.36 7.11 2.65
N GLY A 132 7.11 8.35 2.22
CA GLY A 132 6.46 9.36 3.05
C GLY A 132 5.05 8.94 3.47
N ILE A 133 4.24 8.44 2.52
CA ILE A 133 2.88 7.98 2.81
C ILE A 133 2.88 6.77 3.74
N THR A 134 3.86 5.87 3.63
CA THR A 134 3.98 4.73 4.54
C THR A 134 4.40 5.13 5.97
N ILE A 135 5.05 6.29 6.18
CA ILE A 135 5.27 6.91 7.50
C ILE A 135 3.99 7.56 8.01
N PHE A 136 3.26 8.26 7.15
CA PHE A 136 2.05 8.98 7.50
C PHE A 136 0.92 8.06 7.99
N ALA A 137 0.71 6.90 7.37
CA ALA A 137 -0.36 5.98 7.73
C ALA A 137 -0.40 5.56 9.21
N PRO A 138 0.68 5.08 9.85
CA PRO A 138 0.67 4.78 11.28
C PRO A 138 0.56 6.03 12.16
N ALA A 139 0.99 7.20 11.68
CA ALA A 139 0.86 8.45 12.42
C ALA A 139 -0.60 8.86 12.59
N ILE A 140 -1.45 8.67 11.59
CA ILE A 140 -2.90 8.87 11.69
C ILE A 140 -3.48 8.06 12.84
N ILE A 141 -3.11 6.77 12.92
CA ILE A 141 -3.61 5.86 13.96
C ILE A 141 -3.21 6.35 15.34
N LEU A 142 -1.92 6.63 15.52
CA LEU A 142 -1.43 7.10 16.80
C LEU A 142 -2.01 8.47 17.17
N SER A 143 -2.24 9.35 16.20
CA SER A 143 -2.93 10.62 16.42
C SER A 143 -4.35 10.41 16.94
N ALA A 144 -5.12 9.52 16.32
CA ALA A 144 -6.47 9.15 16.76
C ALA A 144 -6.49 8.50 18.15
N VAL A 145 -5.45 7.72 18.51
CA VAL A 145 -5.35 7.02 19.80
C VAL A 145 -4.84 7.91 20.92
N LEU A 146 -3.83 8.73 20.64
CA LEU A 146 -3.10 9.50 21.65
C LEU A 146 -3.60 10.95 21.77
N GLY A 147 -4.33 11.44 20.76
CA GLY A 147 -4.67 12.87 20.66
C GLY A 147 -3.43 13.75 20.38
N TRP A 148 -2.31 13.19 19.93
CA TRP A 148 -1.10 13.94 19.64
C TRP A 148 -1.17 14.53 18.24
N ASP A 149 -0.45 15.64 18.06
CA ASP A 149 -0.32 16.28 16.76
C ASP A 149 0.30 15.34 15.71
N LEU A 150 -0.29 15.33 14.52
CA LEU A 150 0.05 14.40 13.44
C LEU A 150 1.48 14.62 12.92
N ILE A 151 1.93 15.90 12.84
CA ILE A 151 3.30 16.23 12.39
C ILE A 151 4.32 15.69 13.40
N THR A 152 4.06 15.86 14.70
CA THR A 152 4.91 15.32 15.76
C THR A 152 5.04 13.81 15.65
N LEU A 153 3.95 13.11 15.38
CA LEU A 153 3.94 11.65 15.22
C LEU A 153 4.65 11.20 13.95
N ASN A 154 4.50 11.90 12.83
CA ASN A 154 5.26 11.65 11.60
C ASN A 154 6.77 11.70 11.86
N ILE A 155 7.23 12.70 12.61
CA ILE A 155 8.64 12.86 12.97
C ILE A 155 9.10 11.70 13.87
N ILE A 156 8.35 11.37 14.92
CA ILE A 156 8.69 10.28 15.86
C ILE A 156 8.79 8.95 15.13
N ILE A 157 7.76 8.59 14.35
CA ILE A 157 7.72 7.31 13.61
C ILE A 157 8.83 7.27 12.57
N GLY A 158 9.01 8.35 11.81
CA GLY A 158 10.05 8.43 10.80
C GLY A 158 11.46 8.25 11.38
N VAL A 159 11.76 8.89 12.51
CA VAL A 159 13.05 8.73 13.22
C VAL A 159 13.25 7.28 13.68
N LEU A 160 12.22 6.66 14.28
CA LEU A 160 12.28 5.25 14.70
C LEU A 160 12.55 4.31 13.52
N VAL A 161 11.87 4.52 12.39
CA VAL A 161 12.08 3.72 11.17
C VAL A 161 13.48 3.92 10.60
N ILE A 162 14.00 5.14 10.58
CA ILE A 162 15.36 5.45 10.12
C ILE A 162 16.40 4.70 10.97
N ILE A 163 16.32 4.79 12.29
CA ILE A 163 17.25 4.12 13.21
C ILE A 163 17.27 2.61 12.95
N TYR A 164 16.10 2.00 12.82
CA TYR A 164 15.96 0.58 12.56
C TYR A 164 16.51 0.18 11.17
N THR A 165 16.24 0.96 10.12
CA THR A 165 16.60 0.63 8.75
C THR A 165 18.10 0.79 8.49
N VAL A 166 18.70 1.90 8.93
CA VAL A 166 20.12 2.21 8.71
C VAL A 166 21.03 1.14 9.34
N SER A 167 20.61 0.54 10.47
CA SER A 167 21.44 -0.44 11.19
C SER A 167 21.46 -1.83 10.53
N GLY A 168 20.38 -2.24 9.86
CA GLY A 168 20.11 -3.67 9.64
C GLY A 168 20.25 -4.22 8.22
N GLY A 169 20.11 -3.41 7.18
CA GLY A 169 20.12 -3.87 5.78
C GLY A 169 19.03 -4.90 5.43
N THR A 170 19.11 -5.48 4.24
CA THR A 170 18.08 -6.41 3.70
C THR A 170 17.87 -7.67 4.57
N LYS A 171 18.93 -8.22 5.15
CA LYS A 171 18.84 -9.42 5.99
C LYS A 171 18.01 -9.19 7.25
N ALA A 172 18.23 -8.04 7.92
CA ALA A 172 17.47 -7.67 9.12
C ALA A 172 15.99 -7.47 8.79
N VAL A 173 15.71 -6.72 7.73
CA VAL A 173 14.34 -6.49 7.27
C VAL A 173 13.63 -7.81 6.98
N SER A 174 14.23 -8.73 6.23
CA SER A 174 13.61 -10.03 5.91
C SER A 174 13.40 -10.95 7.11
N VAL A 175 14.26 -10.87 8.13
CA VAL A 175 14.11 -11.65 9.38
C VAL A 175 12.96 -11.12 10.22
N THR A 176 12.86 -9.81 10.40
CA THR A 176 11.79 -9.19 11.20
C THR A 176 10.43 -9.32 10.52
N GLN A 177 10.37 -9.25 9.20
CA GLN A 177 9.13 -9.38 8.42
C GLN A 177 8.38 -10.69 8.67
N LYS A 178 9.08 -11.78 8.97
CA LYS A 178 8.44 -13.06 9.31
C LYS A 178 7.63 -13.00 10.60
N GLN A 179 8.22 -12.40 11.66
CA GLN A 179 7.49 -12.22 12.93
C GLN A 179 6.35 -11.24 12.77
N GLN A 180 6.60 -10.15 12.04
CA GLN A 180 5.57 -9.15 11.74
C GLN A 180 4.37 -9.78 11.03
N MET A 181 4.59 -10.59 9.98
CA MET A 181 3.51 -11.28 9.29
C MET A 181 2.75 -12.25 10.19
N ALA A 182 3.43 -12.97 11.08
CA ALA A 182 2.77 -13.87 12.04
C ALA A 182 1.86 -13.09 13.02
N VAL A 183 2.34 -11.96 13.56
CA VAL A 183 1.56 -11.09 14.45
C VAL A 183 0.38 -10.46 13.71
N ILE A 184 0.60 -10.02 12.47
CA ILE A 184 -0.43 -9.44 11.61
C ILE A 184 -1.57 -10.43 11.36
N PHE A 185 -1.26 -11.64 10.90
CA PHE A 185 -2.29 -12.64 10.64
C PHE A 185 -3.04 -13.01 11.92
N ALA A 186 -2.32 -13.26 13.03
CA ALA A 186 -2.95 -13.56 14.30
C ALA A 186 -3.90 -12.44 14.74
N GLY A 187 -3.47 -11.18 14.69
CA GLY A 187 -4.30 -10.03 15.06
C GLY A 187 -5.55 -9.87 14.19
N MET A 188 -5.42 -10.05 12.87
CA MET A 188 -6.56 -9.95 11.95
C MET A 188 -7.56 -11.09 12.15
N PHE A 189 -7.11 -12.33 12.41
CA PHE A 189 -8.00 -13.44 12.73
C PHE A 189 -8.73 -13.22 14.04
N VAL A 190 -8.05 -12.72 15.07
CA VAL A 190 -8.68 -12.38 16.36
C VAL A 190 -9.71 -11.26 16.18
N ALA A 191 -9.39 -10.21 15.43
CA ALA A 191 -10.33 -9.14 15.13
C ALA A 191 -11.58 -9.67 14.40
N PHE A 192 -11.41 -10.49 13.37
CA PHE A 192 -12.51 -11.12 12.64
C PHE A 192 -13.41 -11.96 13.56
N TYR A 193 -12.80 -12.82 14.38
CA TYR A 193 -13.53 -13.65 15.34
C TYR A 193 -14.36 -12.80 16.30
N LEU A 194 -13.79 -11.75 16.86
CA LEU A 194 -14.49 -10.87 17.80
C LEU A 194 -15.61 -10.06 17.13
N ILE A 195 -15.42 -9.60 15.90
CA ILE A 195 -16.51 -8.93 15.16
C ILE A 195 -17.72 -9.86 15.08
N LEU A 196 -17.50 -11.13 14.74
CA LEU A 196 -18.60 -12.11 14.68
C LEU A 196 -19.25 -12.38 16.04
N GLN A 197 -18.46 -12.39 17.12
CA GLN A 197 -18.99 -12.57 18.49
C GLN A 197 -19.79 -11.37 18.99
N TYR A 198 -19.60 -10.19 18.42
CA TYR A 198 -20.34 -8.96 18.77
C TYR A 198 -21.63 -8.77 17.96
N LEU A 199 -21.90 -9.64 17.01
CA LEU A 199 -23.20 -9.67 16.34
C LEU A 199 -24.26 -10.26 17.27
N PRO A 200 -25.56 -9.90 17.10
CA PRO A 200 -26.65 -10.53 17.83
C PRO A 200 -26.65 -12.06 17.66
N ASP A 201 -27.07 -12.80 18.69
CA ASP A 201 -27.05 -14.28 18.72
C ASP A 201 -27.76 -14.93 17.53
N ASP A 202 -28.81 -14.27 17.00
CA ASP A 202 -29.56 -14.74 15.82
C ASP A 202 -28.85 -14.48 14.48
N ILE A 203 -27.73 -13.79 14.47
CA ILE A 203 -26.99 -13.42 13.25
C ILE A 203 -25.77 -14.32 13.09
N THR A 204 -25.97 -15.44 12.41
CA THR A 204 -24.87 -16.34 12.01
C THR A 204 -23.97 -15.68 10.97
N PHE A 205 -22.77 -16.23 10.75
CA PHE A 205 -21.87 -15.75 9.70
C PHE A 205 -22.52 -15.74 8.31
N THR A 206 -23.30 -16.77 7.96
CA THR A 206 -24.03 -16.82 6.69
C THR A 206 -25.04 -15.68 6.58
N LYS A 207 -25.81 -15.44 7.63
CA LYS A 207 -26.78 -14.33 7.68
C LYS A 207 -26.08 -12.96 7.62
N ALA A 208 -24.90 -12.83 8.22
CA ALA A 208 -24.07 -11.63 8.09
C ALA A 208 -23.64 -11.37 6.64
N LEU A 209 -23.29 -12.41 5.88
CA LEU A 209 -22.99 -12.29 4.46
C LEU A 209 -24.23 -11.92 3.63
N GLU A 210 -25.40 -12.43 3.96
CA GLU A 210 -26.67 -12.06 3.32
C GLU A 210 -27.02 -10.59 3.57
N ILE A 211 -26.85 -10.09 4.81
CA ILE A 211 -27.04 -8.68 5.17
C ILE A 211 -26.09 -7.78 4.38
N ALA A 212 -24.83 -8.15 4.30
CA ALA A 212 -23.84 -7.45 3.50
C ALA A 212 -24.20 -7.47 1.99
N GLY A 213 -24.74 -8.59 1.51
CA GLY A 213 -25.24 -8.76 0.15
C GLY A 213 -26.42 -7.85 -0.17
N ALA A 214 -27.37 -7.71 0.76
CA ALA A 214 -28.52 -6.80 0.64
C ALA A 214 -28.11 -5.33 0.45
N SER A 215 -26.91 -4.96 0.92
CA SER A 215 -26.31 -3.62 0.76
C SER A 215 -25.23 -3.57 -0.32
N ASP A 216 -25.22 -4.50 -1.28
CA ASP A 216 -24.24 -4.63 -2.39
C ASP A 216 -22.77 -4.77 -1.95
N LYS A 217 -22.49 -5.02 -0.64
CA LYS A 217 -21.12 -5.13 -0.13
C LYS A 217 -20.42 -6.43 -0.56
N MET A 218 -21.17 -7.47 -0.89
CA MET A 218 -20.64 -8.77 -1.34
C MET A 218 -20.47 -8.89 -2.86
N LYS A 219 -20.72 -7.83 -3.62
CA LYS A 219 -20.47 -7.82 -5.07
C LYS A 219 -18.95 -7.82 -5.32
N VAL A 220 -18.42 -9.00 -5.66
CA VAL A 220 -16.98 -9.23 -5.87
C VAL A 220 -16.58 -8.93 -7.31
N LEU A 221 -17.39 -9.35 -8.29
CA LEU A 221 -17.07 -9.29 -9.71
C LEU A 221 -17.94 -8.26 -10.42
N ASP A 222 -17.32 -7.39 -11.19
CA ASP A 222 -17.95 -6.46 -12.10
C ASP A 222 -17.37 -6.67 -13.50
N PHE A 223 -18.19 -7.19 -14.41
CA PHE A 223 -17.84 -7.45 -15.80
C PHE A 223 -18.21 -6.29 -16.74
N SER A 224 -18.69 -5.16 -16.21
CA SER A 224 -18.98 -3.99 -17.03
C SER A 224 -17.71 -3.50 -17.73
N TRP A 225 -17.86 -3.14 -19.01
CA TRP A 225 -16.80 -2.49 -19.79
C TRP A 225 -16.93 -0.98 -19.63
N ASP A 226 -16.80 -0.51 -18.41
CA ASP A 226 -16.80 0.92 -18.08
C ASP A 226 -15.36 1.36 -17.74
N LEU A 227 -14.79 2.18 -18.60
CA LEU A 227 -13.43 2.69 -18.42
C LEU A 227 -13.33 3.69 -17.26
N ASN A 228 -14.45 4.27 -16.81
CA ASN A 228 -14.48 5.19 -15.67
C ASN A 228 -14.55 4.44 -14.33
N ASN A 229 -15.01 3.19 -14.33
CA ASN A 229 -15.01 2.37 -13.14
C ASN A 229 -13.60 1.86 -12.82
N ARG A 230 -13.09 2.23 -11.64
CA ARG A 230 -11.73 1.89 -11.19
C ARG A 230 -11.52 0.39 -10.98
N TYR A 231 -12.57 -0.34 -10.60
CA TYR A 231 -12.48 -1.74 -10.16
C TYR A 231 -13.48 -2.61 -10.90
N THR A 232 -13.12 -3.03 -12.11
CA THR A 232 -13.80 -4.07 -12.88
C THR A 232 -12.85 -5.26 -13.09
N VAL A 233 -13.36 -6.40 -13.54
CA VAL A 233 -12.54 -7.56 -13.92
C VAL A 233 -11.48 -7.15 -14.96
N TRP A 234 -11.84 -6.30 -15.90
CA TRP A 234 -10.96 -5.84 -16.98
C TRP A 234 -9.84 -4.93 -16.49
N THR A 235 -10.16 -3.95 -15.65
CA THR A 235 -9.15 -3.07 -15.03
C THR A 235 -8.21 -3.86 -14.15
N GLY A 236 -8.71 -4.85 -13.39
CA GLY A 236 -7.92 -5.71 -12.52
C GLY A 236 -7.01 -6.65 -13.29
N ILE A 237 -7.51 -7.32 -14.34
CA ILE A 237 -6.68 -8.24 -15.14
C ILE A 237 -5.68 -7.46 -16.00
N LEU A 238 -6.13 -6.47 -16.77
CA LEU A 238 -5.23 -5.75 -17.67
C LEU A 238 -4.39 -4.72 -16.91
N GLY A 239 -5.00 -3.69 -16.36
CA GLY A 239 -4.29 -2.63 -15.66
C GLY A 239 -3.52 -3.15 -14.44
N GLY A 240 -4.15 -4.05 -13.67
CA GLY A 240 -3.53 -4.71 -12.52
C GLY A 240 -2.31 -5.55 -12.90
N THR A 241 -2.32 -6.28 -14.03
CA THR A 241 -1.14 -7.04 -14.49
C THR A 241 0.03 -6.11 -14.80
N PHE A 242 -0.20 -5.02 -15.56
CA PHE A 242 0.87 -4.07 -15.86
C PHE A 242 1.43 -3.40 -14.60
N LEU A 243 0.56 -3.01 -13.66
CA LEU A 243 0.99 -2.47 -12.38
C LEU A 243 1.84 -3.48 -11.61
N MET A 244 1.36 -4.72 -11.46
CA MET A 244 2.06 -5.76 -10.69
C MET A 244 3.34 -6.23 -11.37
N LEU A 245 3.39 -6.27 -12.72
CA LEU A 245 4.63 -6.52 -13.46
C LEU A 245 5.68 -5.45 -13.19
N SER A 246 5.29 -4.19 -13.17
CA SER A 246 6.21 -3.11 -12.85
C SER A 246 6.66 -3.18 -11.40
N TYR A 247 5.70 -3.23 -10.47
CA TYR A 247 5.97 -3.23 -9.04
C TYR A 247 6.88 -4.38 -8.61
N PHE A 248 6.59 -5.61 -9.02
CA PHE A 248 7.40 -6.76 -8.63
C PHE A 248 8.57 -7.04 -9.56
N GLY A 249 8.53 -6.57 -10.80
CA GLY A 249 9.58 -6.84 -11.80
C GLY A 249 10.67 -5.78 -11.87
N THR A 250 10.36 -4.53 -11.54
CA THR A 250 11.28 -3.40 -11.77
C THR A 250 11.51 -2.51 -10.55
N ASP A 251 10.64 -2.55 -9.54
CA ASP A 251 10.81 -1.77 -8.32
C ASP A 251 11.83 -2.43 -7.39
N GLN A 252 12.92 -1.71 -7.10
CA GLN A 252 14.04 -2.27 -6.33
C GLN A 252 13.65 -2.68 -4.91
N SER A 253 12.61 -2.09 -4.30
CA SER A 253 12.15 -2.50 -2.98
C SER A 253 11.63 -3.94 -2.96
N GLN A 254 11.08 -4.42 -4.08
CA GLN A 254 10.62 -5.79 -4.27
C GLN A 254 11.70 -6.68 -4.89
N VAL A 255 12.40 -6.18 -5.93
CA VAL A 255 13.44 -6.92 -6.65
C VAL A 255 14.51 -7.43 -5.70
N GLN A 256 15.00 -6.60 -4.79
CA GLN A 256 16.03 -7.02 -3.82
C GLN A 256 15.58 -8.13 -2.87
N ARG A 257 14.25 -8.29 -2.62
CA ARG A 257 13.74 -9.37 -1.76
C ARG A 257 13.96 -10.73 -2.40
N TYR A 258 13.61 -10.90 -3.67
CA TYR A 258 13.81 -12.19 -4.33
C TYR A 258 15.24 -12.37 -4.88
N LEU A 259 16.00 -11.30 -5.11
CA LEU A 259 17.45 -11.41 -5.39
C LEU A 259 18.25 -11.91 -4.18
N SER A 260 17.70 -11.85 -2.95
CA SER A 260 18.31 -12.46 -1.77
C SER A 260 18.24 -14.00 -1.75
N GLY A 261 17.59 -14.60 -2.74
CA GLY A 261 17.37 -16.05 -2.82
C GLY A 261 18.66 -16.86 -3.01
N LYS A 262 18.76 -17.99 -2.30
CA LYS A 262 19.87 -18.94 -2.38
C LYS A 262 20.08 -19.50 -3.81
N SER A 263 19.00 -19.57 -4.60
CA SER A 263 19.04 -20.06 -5.97
C SER A 263 17.90 -19.46 -6.79
N LEU A 264 17.98 -19.58 -8.11
CA LEU A 264 16.91 -19.21 -9.04
C LEU A 264 15.56 -19.81 -8.63
N ARG A 265 15.55 -21.10 -8.29
CA ARG A 265 14.33 -21.81 -7.89
C ARG A 265 13.72 -21.26 -6.61
N GLU A 266 14.55 -20.93 -5.62
CA GLU A 266 14.08 -20.32 -4.37
C GLU A 266 13.41 -18.96 -4.61
N SER A 267 13.98 -18.15 -5.48
CA SER A 267 13.42 -16.84 -5.88
C SER A 267 12.08 -17.00 -6.59
N GLN A 268 11.99 -17.92 -7.57
CA GLN A 268 10.75 -18.21 -8.30
C GLN A 268 9.66 -18.74 -7.38
N LEU A 269 9.96 -19.76 -6.55
CA LEU A 269 8.99 -20.31 -5.60
C LEU A 269 8.51 -19.28 -4.58
N GLY A 270 9.39 -18.38 -4.14
CA GLY A 270 9.01 -17.30 -3.23
C GLY A 270 8.00 -16.33 -3.85
N LEU A 271 8.18 -15.95 -5.11
CA LEU A 271 7.22 -15.09 -5.81
C LEU A 271 5.89 -15.80 -6.09
N ILE A 272 5.91 -17.05 -6.53
CA ILE A 272 4.68 -17.84 -6.72
C ILE A 272 3.92 -17.98 -5.40
N PHE A 273 4.63 -18.24 -4.30
CA PHE A 273 4.02 -18.30 -2.97
C PHE A 273 3.35 -16.97 -2.60
N ASN A 274 4.01 -15.82 -2.86
CA ASN A 274 3.37 -14.51 -2.67
C ASN A 274 2.12 -14.36 -3.54
N GLY A 275 2.18 -14.71 -4.82
CA GLY A 275 1.04 -14.60 -5.74
C GLY A 275 -0.17 -15.43 -5.29
N LEU A 276 0.07 -16.65 -4.77
CA LEU A 276 -0.99 -17.54 -4.29
C LEU A 276 -1.60 -17.09 -2.97
N LEU A 277 -0.81 -16.55 -2.04
CA LEU A 277 -1.30 -16.15 -0.72
C LEU A 277 -1.86 -14.73 -0.68
N LYS A 278 -1.36 -13.82 -1.49
CA LYS A 278 -1.73 -12.40 -1.42
C LYS A 278 -3.20 -12.15 -1.77
N VAL A 279 -3.74 -12.84 -2.78
CA VAL A 279 -5.15 -12.66 -3.19
C VAL A 279 -6.11 -13.14 -2.10
N PRO A 280 -5.99 -14.38 -1.55
CA PRO A 280 -6.81 -14.81 -0.41
C PRO A 280 -6.63 -13.92 0.83
N MET A 281 -5.40 -13.49 1.13
CA MET A 281 -5.16 -12.56 2.23
C MET A 281 -5.93 -11.26 2.04
N GLN A 282 -5.88 -10.69 0.84
CA GLN A 282 -6.56 -9.43 0.55
C GLN A 282 -8.08 -9.58 0.61
N PHE A 283 -8.59 -10.70 0.08
CA PHE A 283 -10.01 -11.05 0.21
C PHE A 283 -10.44 -11.11 1.68
N PHE A 284 -9.62 -11.75 2.53
CA PHE A 284 -9.90 -11.85 3.97
C PHE A 284 -9.89 -10.46 4.65
N ILE A 285 -8.94 -9.58 4.34
CA ILE A 285 -8.88 -8.23 4.91
C ILE A 285 -10.11 -7.40 4.51
N LEU A 286 -10.54 -7.51 3.25
CA LEU A 286 -11.78 -6.87 2.79
C LEU A 286 -13.00 -7.44 3.51
N LEU A 287 -13.05 -8.75 3.71
CA LEU A 287 -14.12 -9.42 4.44
C LEU A 287 -14.21 -8.94 5.90
N VAL A 288 -13.07 -8.69 6.55
CA VAL A 288 -13.05 -8.04 7.88
C VAL A 288 -13.76 -6.69 7.82
N GLY A 289 -13.47 -5.87 6.81
CA GLY A 289 -14.14 -4.57 6.63
C GLY A 289 -15.63 -4.67 6.36
N VAL A 290 -16.06 -5.67 5.59
CA VAL A 290 -17.49 -5.97 5.36
C VAL A 290 -18.16 -6.43 6.66
N MET A 291 -17.47 -7.23 7.49
CA MET A 291 -18.02 -7.64 8.79
C MET A 291 -18.11 -6.45 9.77
N VAL A 292 -17.19 -5.50 9.72
CA VAL A 292 -17.33 -4.21 10.45
C VAL A 292 -18.56 -3.44 9.96
N PHE A 293 -18.84 -3.44 8.64
CA PHE A 293 -20.05 -2.84 8.12
C PHE A 293 -21.31 -3.52 8.70
N VAL A 294 -21.34 -4.86 8.73
CA VAL A 294 -22.46 -5.62 9.33
C VAL A 294 -22.59 -5.33 10.83
N PHE A 295 -21.48 -5.23 11.57
CA PHE A 295 -21.51 -4.85 12.99
C PHE A 295 -22.22 -3.51 13.20
N TYR A 296 -21.96 -2.50 12.38
CA TYR A 296 -22.62 -1.19 12.45
C TYR A 296 -24.06 -1.17 11.92
N GLN A 297 -24.59 -2.27 11.36
CA GLN A 297 -26.06 -2.38 11.15
C GLN A 297 -26.82 -2.64 12.47
N PHE A 298 -26.12 -3.11 13.51
CA PHE A 298 -26.72 -3.42 14.82
C PHE A 298 -26.28 -2.48 15.93
N ASN A 299 -25.21 -1.73 15.70
CA ASN A 299 -24.60 -0.81 16.66
C ASN A 299 -24.51 0.59 16.05
N PRO A 300 -24.65 1.67 16.85
CA PRO A 300 -24.58 3.03 16.34
C PRO A 300 -23.27 3.32 15.63
N SER A 301 -23.32 3.98 14.48
CA SER A 301 -22.15 4.50 13.78
C SER A 301 -22.15 6.03 13.77
N PRO A 302 -20.96 6.69 13.77
CA PRO A 302 -20.89 8.13 13.58
C PRO A 302 -21.17 8.51 12.12
N LEU A 303 -21.62 9.74 11.87
CA LEU A 303 -21.73 10.29 10.51
C LEU A 303 -20.39 10.38 9.81
N ASN A 304 -19.31 10.63 10.56
CA ASN A 304 -17.93 10.62 10.10
C ASN A 304 -17.03 9.97 11.15
N PHE A 305 -16.21 9.02 10.75
CA PHE A 305 -15.33 8.25 11.64
C PHE A 305 -14.06 8.99 12.06
N ASN A 306 -13.73 10.13 11.44
CA ASN A 306 -12.57 10.93 11.81
C ASN A 306 -12.85 11.67 13.13
N PRO A 307 -12.08 11.42 14.23
CA PRO A 307 -12.32 12.09 15.52
C PRO A 307 -12.23 13.61 15.43
N LYS A 308 -11.34 14.15 14.57
CA LYS A 308 -11.18 15.60 14.38
C LYS A 308 -12.46 16.25 13.82
N SER A 309 -13.29 15.50 13.10
CA SER A 309 -14.58 16.01 12.61
C SER A 309 -15.52 16.35 13.77
N GLY A 310 -15.60 15.47 14.78
CA GLY A 310 -16.39 15.73 15.98
C GLY A 310 -15.86 16.90 16.80
N GLU A 311 -14.53 17.02 16.94
CA GLU A 311 -13.89 18.14 17.62
C GLU A 311 -14.15 19.47 16.90
N ALA A 312 -14.05 19.49 15.55
CA ALA A 312 -14.33 20.69 14.76
C ALA A 312 -15.78 21.16 14.94
N ILE A 313 -16.73 20.22 14.86
CA ILE A 313 -18.15 20.54 15.08
C ILE A 313 -18.41 21.04 16.51
N ALA A 314 -17.85 20.39 17.53
CA ALA A 314 -18.02 20.79 18.93
C ALA A 314 -17.47 22.19 19.21
N ASN A 315 -16.46 22.64 18.48
CA ASN A 315 -15.85 23.97 18.59
C ASN A 315 -16.49 25.03 17.65
N SER A 316 -17.52 24.66 16.88
CA SER A 316 -18.20 25.56 15.94
C SER A 316 -19.31 26.40 16.62
N ASN A 317 -20.01 27.23 15.85
CA ASN A 317 -21.14 27.99 16.34
C ASN A 317 -22.37 27.10 16.62
N LEU A 318 -23.27 27.59 17.45
CA LEU A 318 -24.46 26.85 17.91
C LEU A 318 -25.35 26.38 16.74
N GLU A 319 -25.53 27.22 15.72
CA GLU A 319 -26.33 26.91 14.53
C GLU A 319 -25.77 25.70 13.77
N THR A 320 -24.45 25.66 13.60
CA THR A 320 -23.77 24.52 12.94
C THR A 320 -23.88 23.24 13.76
N ILE A 321 -23.73 23.34 15.09
CA ILE A 321 -23.92 22.19 15.99
C ILE A 321 -25.36 21.66 15.86
N GLU A 322 -26.37 22.53 15.89
CA GLU A 322 -27.78 22.12 15.74
C GLU A 322 -28.06 21.48 14.38
N GLN A 323 -27.48 22.01 13.30
CA GLN A 323 -27.58 21.40 11.96
C GLN A 323 -26.95 20.01 11.93
N TYR A 324 -25.76 19.83 12.50
CA TYR A 324 -25.08 18.54 12.54
C TYR A 324 -25.82 17.52 13.40
N VAL A 325 -26.31 17.90 14.56
CA VAL A 325 -27.12 17.04 15.46
C VAL A 325 -28.40 16.57 14.76
N LYS A 326 -29.04 17.44 13.97
CA LYS A 326 -30.19 17.04 13.17
C LYS A 326 -29.85 15.95 12.13
N LEU A 327 -28.71 16.04 11.48
CA LEU A 327 -28.25 14.98 10.57
C LEU A 327 -27.95 13.68 11.34
N GLU A 328 -27.36 13.74 12.54
CA GLU A 328 -27.16 12.56 13.38
C GLU A 328 -28.47 11.89 13.79
N GLU A 329 -29.51 12.67 14.13
CA GLU A 329 -30.81 12.12 14.44
C GLU A 329 -31.45 11.42 13.24
N GLN A 330 -31.35 12.00 12.06
CA GLN A 330 -31.83 11.38 10.81
C GLN A 330 -31.07 10.10 10.49
N HIS A 331 -29.74 10.13 10.65
CA HIS A 331 -28.88 8.96 10.48
C HIS A 331 -29.27 7.82 11.42
N ARG A 332 -29.45 8.09 12.72
CA ARG A 332 -29.91 7.11 13.72
C ARG A 332 -31.29 6.56 13.39
N PHE A 333 -32.21 7.39 12.90
CA PHE A 333 -33.50 6.93 12.44
C PHE A 333 -33.39 5.92 11.30
N ILE A 334 -32.55 6.21 10.29
CA ILE A 334 -32.28 5.31 9.16
C ILE A 334 -31.66 4.00 9.66
N GLU A 335 -30.65 4.06 10.54
CA GLU A 335 -30.04 2.86 11.14
C GLU A 335 -31.09 1.99 11.87
N GLY A 336 -31.97 2.62 12.66
CA GLY A 336 -33.05 1.93 13.35
C GLY A 336 -34.04 1.24 12.40
N ARG A 337 -34.40 1.88 11.29
CA ARG A 337 -35.26 1.31 10.25
C ARG A 337 -34.60 0.14 9.51
N LYS A 338 -33.35 0.28 9.12
CA LYS A 338 -32.56 -0.81 8.48
C LYS A 338 -32.49 -2.02 9.43
N LYS A 339 -32.15 -1.79 10.69
CA LYS A 339 -32.08 -2.84 11.71
C LYS A 339 -33.42 -3.58 11.87
N ALA A 340 -34.54 -2.89 11.91
CA ALA A 340 -35.89 -3.50 11.99
C ALA A 340 -36.15 -4.40 10.76
N LEU A 341 -35.90 -3.90 9.54
CA LEU A 341 -36.07 -4.66 8.30
C LEU A 341 -35.20 -5.93 8.26
N ILE A 342 -33.96 -5.84 8.76
CA ILE A 342 -33.06 -7.00 8.84
C ILE A 342 -33.62 -8.09 9.76
N PHE A 343 -34.22 -7.72 10.91
CA PHE A 343 -34.85 -8.68 11.83
C PHE A 343 -36.18 -9.24 11.31
N GLU A 344 -36.95 -8.46 10.55
CA GLU A 344 -38.16 -8.93 9.86
C GLU A 344 -37.88 -9.95 8.77
N GLY A 345 -36.64 -9.94 8.23
CA GLY A 345 -36.15 -10.85 7.19
C GLY A 345 -35.80 -10.15 5.88
N LEU A 346 -34.82 -10.70 5.15
CA LEU A 346 -34.33 -10.14 3.90
C LEU A 346 -35.20 -10.57 2.70
N THR A 347 -36.48 -10.18 2.72
CA THR A 347 -37.33 -10.33 1.53
C THR A 347 -36.91 -9.36 0.43
N PRO A 348 -37.24 -9.61 -0.87
CA PRO A 348 -36.91 -8.69 -1.95
C PRO A 348 -37.41 -7.26 -1.70
N GLU A 349 -38.56 -7.10 -1.05
CA GLU A 349 -39.16 -5.81 -0.67
C GLU A 349 -38.31 -5.12 0.41
N ASN A 350 -37.97 -5.83 1.50
CA ASN A 350 -37.12 -5.29 2.57
C ASN A 350 -35.72 -4.94 2.07
N VAL A 351 -35.14 -5.74 1.16
CA VAL A 351 -33.85 -5.45 0.52
C VAL A 351 -33.93 -4.15 -0.30
N ALA A 352 -35.00 -3.95 -1.09
CA ALA A 352 -35.20 -2.71 -1.84
C ALA A 352 -35.30 -1.48 -0.90
N GLN A 353 -36.02 -1.60 0.21
CA GLN A 353 -36.09 -0.53 1.23
C GLN A 353 -34.74 -0.27 1.91
N ILE A 354 -33.96 -1.33 2.23
CA ILE A 354 -32.61 -1.18 2.79
C ILE A 354 -31.71 -0.42 1.80
N GLN A 355 -31.79 -0.71 0.51
CA GLN A 355 -31.02 -0.01 -0.52
C GLN A 355 -31.43 1.47 -0.63
N GLU A 356 -32.72 1.77 -0.57
CA GLU A 356 -33.22 3.15 -0.53
C GLU A 356 -32.69 3.90 0.70
N PHE A 357 -32.73 3.29 1.89
CA PHE A 357 -32.16 3.86 3.11
C PHE A 357 -30.64 4.04 3.02
N ASN A 358 -29.92 3.16 2.34
CA ASN A 358 -28.48 3.33 2.12
C ASN A 358 -28.18 4.55 1.24
N GLU A 359 -29.00 4.83 0.21
CA GLU A 359 -28.81 6.05 -0.59
C GLU A 359 -29.17 7.31 0.18
N GLN A 360 -30.23 7.28 1.02
CA GLN A 360 -30.54 8.40 1.92
C GLN A 360 -29.41 8.66 2.91
N ASP A 361 -28.85 7.62 3.54
CA ASP A 361 -27.73 7.71 4.48
C ASP A 361 -26.46 8.30 3.81
N LYS A 362 -26.23 7.94 2.56
CA LYS A 362 -25.12 8.49 1.76
C LYS A 362 -25.27 10.00 1.55
N VAL A 363 -26.48 10.47 1.28
CA VAL A 363 -26.75 11.92 1.14
C VAL A 363 -26.47 12.63 2.46
N LEU A 364 -26.97 12.10 3.60
CA LEU A 364 -26.71 12.70 4.93
C LEU A 364 -25.22 12.78 5.25
N LYS A 365 -24.45 11.72 4.92
CA LYS A 365 -23.00 11.71 5.13
C LYS A 365 -22.28 12.74 4.25
N GLU A 366 -22.71 12.95 3.01
CA GLU A 366 -22.16 14.00 2.15
C GLU A 366 -22.51 15.41 2.66
N GLU A 367 -23.73 15.63 3.18
CA GLU A 367 -24.09 16.88 3.84
C GLU A 367 -23.23 17.14 5.09
N ALA A 368 -23.01 16.11 5.91
CA ALA A 368 -22.13 16.18 7.07
C ALA A 368 -20.70 16.56 6.69
N LYS A 369 -20.14 15.96 5.64
CA LYS A 369 -18.81 16.32 5.11
C LYS A 369 -18.75 17.78 4.66
N ASN A 370 -19.79 18.27 3.98
CA ASN A 370 -19.87 19.65 3.56
C ASN A 370 -19.90 20.63 4.75
N ILE A 371 -20.58 20.28 5.84
CA ILE A 371 -20.58 21.07 7.08
C ILE A 371 -19.18 21.07 7.69
N ILE A 372 -18.55 19.90 7.84
CA ILE A 372 -17.20 19.76 8.40
C ILE A 372 -16.20 20.61 7.61
N SER A 373 -16.19 20.50 6.27
CA SER A 373 -15.29 21.28 5.40
C SER A 373 -15.49 22.78 5.49
N LYS A 374 -16.71 23.26 5.78
CA LYS A 374 -16.99 24.68 5.98
C LYS A 374 -16.51 25.18 7.34
N VAL A 375 -16.58 24.33 8.37
CA VAL A 375 -16.12 24.66 9.73
C VAL A 375 -14.61 24.68 9.79
N ASP A 376 -13.97 23.64 9.29
CA ASP A 376 -12.51 23.54 9.26
C ASP A 376 -12.06 22.83 7.95
N PRO A 377 -11.60 23.63 6.96
CA PRO A 377 -11.12 23.08 5.69
C PRO A 377 -9.88 22.18 5.80
N LEU A 378 -9.20 22.17 6.96
CA LEU A 378 -8.03 21.35 7.22
C LEU A 378 -8.41 19.95 7.75
N VAL A 379 -9.66 19.74 8.15
CA VAL A 379 -10.14 18.43 8.61
C VAL A 379 -10.46 17.55 7.40
N GLU A 380 -9.78 16.42 7.32
CA GLU A 380 -10.05 15.40 6.31
C GLU A 380 -11.45 14.82 6.49
N THR A 381 -12.31 14.97 5.47
CA THR A 381 -13.68 14.48 5.48
C THR A 381 -13.83 13.05 4.94
N ASN A 382 -12.82 12.54 4.21
CA ASN A 382 -12.75 11.15 3.81
C ASN A 382 -12.34 10.29 5.01
N ASP A 383 -13.29 9.54 5.55
CA ASP A 383 -13.13 8.81 6.81
C ASP A 383 -12.80 7.32 6.65
N LYS A 384 -12.50 6.86 5.42
CA LYS A 384 -12.23 5.44 5.15
C LYS A 384 -11.07 4.88 5.98
N ASP A 385 -10.03 5.67 6.20
CA ASP A 385 -8.85 5.26 6.95
C ASP A 385 -9.12 5.22 8.48
N TYR A 386 -10.23 5.80 8.94
CA TYR A 386 -10.59 5.88 10.35
C TYR A 386 -11.61 4.80 10.79
N VAL A 387 -12.35 4.19 9.86
CA VAL A 387 -13.42 3.21 10.16
C VAL A 387 -12.90 2.07 11.04
N PHE A 388 -11.83 1.40 10.61
CA PHE A 388 -11.31 0.24 11.32
C PHE A 388 -10.62 0.61 12.64
N ILE A 389 -9.98 1.78 12.69
CA ILE A 389 -9.41 2.33 13.93
C ILE A 389 -10.51 2.62 14.94
N HIS A 390 -11.57 3.28 14.51
CA HIS A 390 -12.72 3.59 15.37
C HIS A 390 -13.32 2.31 15.95
N PHE A 391 -13.48 1.26 15.14
CA PHE A 391 -13.95 -0.04 15.61
C PHE A 391 -13.00 -0.63 16.67
N ILE A 392 -11.70 -0.65 16.41
CA ILE A 392 -10.68 -1.19 17.33
C ILE A 392 -10.72 -0.48 18.68
N LEU A 393 -10.73 0.85 18.68
CA LEU A 393 -10.63 1.66 19.90
C LEU A 393 -11.87 1.58 20.79
N ASN A 394 -13.06 1.49 20.18
CA ASN A 394 -14.31 1.58 20.90
C ASN A 394 -14.93 0.22 21.26
N ASN A 395 -14.55 -0.86 20.54
CA ASN A 395 -15.26 -2.13 20.68
C ASN A 395 -14.37 -3.31 21.10
N LEU A 396 -13.03 -3.20 21.00
CA LEU A 396 -12.18 -4.33 21.34
C LEU A 396 -11.78 -4.39 22.82
N PRO A 397 -11.56 -5.60 23.37
CA PRO A 397 -11.07 -5.76 24.72
C PRO A 397 -9.68 -5.14 24.91
N LYS A 398 -9.43 -4.72 26.15
CA LYS A 398 -8.13 -4.20 26.60
C LYS A 398 -7.03 -5.23 26.39
N GLY A 399 -5.85 -4.77 25.97
CA GLY A 399 -4.72 -5.61 25.55
C GLY A 399 -4.76 -5.97 24.06
N LEU A 400 -5.92 -6.24 23.46
CA LEU A 400 -6.05 -6.46 22.02
C LEU A 400 -5.91 -5.17 21.21
N ILE A 401 -6.33 -4.04 21.77
CA ILE A 401 -6.07 -2.71 21.18
C ILE A 401 -4.56 -2.53 21.00
N GLY A 402 -3.78 -2.78 22.06
CA GLY A 402 -2.33 -2.71 21.99
C GLY A 402 -1.70 -3.68 20.99
N LEU A 403 -2.23 -4.90 20.87
CA LEU A 403 -1.78 -5.89 19.89
C LEU A 403 -2.05 -5.42 18.45
N LEU A 404 -3.24 -4.94 18.15
CA LEU A 404 -3.59 -4.48 16.78
C LEU A 404 -2.83 -3.22 16.39
N LEU A 405 -2.58 -2.32 17.34
CA LEU A 405 -1.67 -1.19 17.12
C LEU A 405 -0.23 -1.67 16.85
N ALA A 406 0.24 -2.68 17.57
CA ALA A 406 1.55 -3.29 17.29
C ALA A 406 1.61 -3.92 15.89
N VAL A 407 0.52 -4.57 15.44
CA VAL A 407 0.38 -5.09 14.08
C VAL A 407 0.57 -3.98 13.05
N ILE A 408 -0.17 -2.90 13.19
CA ILE A 408 -0.18 -1.79 12.24
C ILE A 408 1.20 -1.09 12.21
N LEU A 409 1.77 -0.78 13.38
CA LEU A 409 3.10 -0.19 13.47
C LEU A 409 4.20 -1.13 12.92
N SER A 410 4.11 -2.41 13.20
CA SER A 410 5.03 -3.41 12.65
C SER A 410 4.96 -3.48 11.13
N ALA A 411 3.76 -3.45 10.57
CA ALA A 411 3.55 -3.45 9.12
C ALA A 411 4.13 -2.17 8.47
N ALA A 412 3.91 -1.01 9.09
CA ALA A 412 4.51 0.24 8.66
C ALA A 412 6.04 0.20 8.67
N MET A 413 6.62 -0.21 9.80
CA MET A 413 8.09 -0.30 9.93
C MET A 413 8.69 -1.25 8.90
N SER A 414 8.00 -2.34 8.57
CA SER A 414 8.44 -3.34 7.59
C SER A 414 8.53 -2.79 6.17
N SER A 415 7.45 -2.19 5.69
CA SER A 415 7.39 -1.64 4.32
C SER A 415 8.31 -0.44 4.17
N THR A 416 8.25 0.52 5.08
CA THR A 416 9.10 1.71 5.03
C THR A 416 10.60 1.36 5.12
N ALA A 417 10.98 0.39 5.97
CA ALA A 417 12.37 -0.06 6.03
C ALA A 417 12.83 -0.68 4.71
N SER A 418 11.97 -1.44 4.03
CA SER A 418 12.28 -2.01 2.71
C SER A 418 12.46 -0.93 1.65
N GLU A 419 11.61 0.08 1.67
CA GLU A 419 11.63 1.22 0.75
C GLU A 419 12.89 2.07 0.95
N LEU A 420 13.17 2.48 2.19
CA LEU A 420 14.35 3.28 2.51
C LEU A 420 15.66 2.55 2.20
N ASN A 421 15.73 1.24 2.47
CA ASN A 421 16.89 0.44 2.12
C ASN A 421 17.10 0.34 0.60
N ALA A 422 16.01 0.20 -0.17
CA ALA A 422 16.08 0.20 -1.63
C ALA A 422 16.49 1.56 -2.20
N LEU A 423 15.93 2.65 -1.67
CA LEU A 423 16.27 4.02 -2.05
C LEU A 423 17.76 4.32 -1.79
N GLY A 424 18.24 4.01 -0.58
CA GLY A 424 19.66 4.18 -0.23
C GLY A 424 20.60 3.32 -1.06
N GLY A 425 20.24 2.05 -1.29
CA GLY A 425 21.01 1.12 -2.12
C GLY A 425 21.08 1.55 -3.58
N THR A 426 19.94 1.91 -4.20
CA THR A 426 19.88 2.40 -5.59
C THR A 426 20.68 3.70 -5.74
N THR A 427 20.53 4.65 -4.81
CA THR A 427 21.32 5.89 -4.86
C THR A 427 22.82 5.60 -4.77
N ALA A 428 23.23 4.68 -3.90
CA ALA A 428 24.65 4.33 -3.74
C ALA A 428 25.23 3.61 -4.97
N ILE A 429 24.48 2.65 -5.55
CA ILE A 429 24.98 1.80 -6.63
C ILE A 429 24.77 2.43 -8.01
N ASP A 430 23.55 2.93 -8.29
CA ASP A 430 23.18 3.38 -9.64
C ASP A 430 23.57 4.84 -9.90
N LEU A 431 23.64 5.68 -8.85
CA LEU A 431 24.03 7.08 -8.99
C LEU A 431 25.45 7.33 -8.49
N TYR A 432 25.76 7.03 -7.21
CA TYR A 432 27.03 7.40 -6.60
C TYR A 432 28.19 6.56 -7.16
N LYS A 433 28.17 5.22 -6.98
CA LYS A 433 29.25 4.32 -7.44
C LYS A 433 29.50 4.47 -8.93
N ARG A 434 28.45 4.62 -9.72
CA ARG A 434 28.53 4.66 -11.18
C ARG A 434 29.08 5.97 -11.74
N ASN A 435 28.86 7.09 -11.06
CA ASN A 435 29.33 8.41 -11.50
C ASN A 435 30.67 8.81 -10.87
N THR A 436 31.17 8.06 -9.89
CA THR A 436 32.45 8.33 -9.24
C THR A 436 33.58 7.68 -10.06
N LYS A 437 34.61 8.44 -10.40
CA LYS A 437 35.77 7.95 -11.15
C LYS A 437 36.76 7.14 -10.31
N ILE A 438 36.62 7.18 -9.00
CA ILE A 438 37.48 6.52 -8.01
C ILE A 438 36.79 5.26 -7.52
N GLU A 439 37.45 4.12 -7.58
CA GLU A 439 36.99 2.89 -6.93
C GLU A 439 37.29 2.96 -5.43
N TYR A 440 36.23 2.96 -4.62
CA TYR A 440 36.33 2.91 -3.17
C TYR A 440 36.17 1.47 -2.65
N SER A 441 36.49 1.26 -1.38
CA SER A 441 36.32 -0.02 -0.72
C SER A 441 34.83 -0.39 -0.58
N GLU A 442 34.51 -1.68 -0.44
CA GLU A 442 33.16 -2.18 -0.17
C GLU A 442 32.57 -1.54 1.10
N GLU A 443 33.38 -1.35 2.15
CA GLU A 443 32.96 -0.67 3.38
C GLU A 443 32.51 0.77 3.14
N HIS A 444 33.19 1.49 2.23
CA HIS A 444 32.81 2.84 1.84
C HIS A 444 31.41 2.85 1.20
N TYR A 445 31.14 1.94 0.27
CA TYR A 445 29.82 1.87 -0.39
C TYR A 445 28.71 1.46 0.59
N VAL A 446 28.97 0.57 1.55
CA VAL A 446 28.03 0.28 2.66
C VAL A 446 27.77 1.54 3.48
N LYS A 447 28.82 2.29 3.84
CA LYS A 447 28.67 3.55 4.59
C LYS A 447 27.87 4.58 3.80
N MET A 448 28.13 4.74 2.51
CA MET A 448 27.38 5.65 1.64
C MET A 448 25.90 5.21 1.50
N SER A 449 25.63 3.90 1.34
CA SER A 449 24.25 3.39 1.33
C SER A 449 23.51 3.76 2.61
N LYS A 450 24.15 3.66 3.78
CA LYS A 450 23.56 4.08 5.07
C LYS A 450 23.26 5.58 5.13
N TRP A 451 24.20 6.42 4.64
CA TRP A 451 23.99 7.87 4.58
C TRP A 451 22.85 8.26 3.62
N PHE A 452 22.77 7.62 2.45
CA PHE A 452 21.66 7.83 1.53
C PHE A 452 20.33 7.32 2.10
N THR A 453 20.33 6.20 2.82
CA THR A 453 19.15 5.72 3.54
C THR A 453 18.67 6.73 4.58
N LEU A 454 19.58 7.36 5.32
CA LEU A 454 19.27 8.44 6.27
C LEU A 454 18.68 9.66 5.53
N GLY A 455 19.32 10.11 4.44
CA GLY A 455 18.84 11.24 3.65
C GLY A 455 17.44 11.02 3.09
N TRP A 456 17.19 9.84 2.52
CA TRP A 456 15.86 9.46 2.04
C TRP A 456 14.83 9.35 3.17
N GLY A 457 15.24 8.89 4.36
CA GLY A 457 14.40 8.87 5.54
C GLY A 457 13.95 10.26 5.98
N ILE A 458 14.87 11.23 5.99
CA ILE A 458 14.54 12.64 6.28
C ILE A 458 13.57 13.20 5.23
N LEU A 459 13.83 12.93 3.95
CA LEU A 459 12.92 13.36 2.87
C LEU A 459 11.54 12.71 3.01
N ALA A 460 11.48 11.42 3.36
CA ALA A 460 10.21 10.74 3.60
C ALA A 460 9.42 11.34 4.78
N ILE A 461 10.09 11.78 5.86
CA ILE A 461 9.44 12.51 6.96
C ILE A 461 8.85 13.83 6.44
N LEU A 462 9.60 14.59 5.63
CA LEU A 462 9.10 15.82 5.04
C LEU A 462 7.86 15.57 4.18
N VAL A 463 7.89 14.56 3.33
CA VAL A 463 6.72 14.15 2.52
C VAL A 463 5.55 13.75 3.42
N ALA A 464 5.79 12.99 4.49
CA ALA A 464 4.75 12.60 5.44
C ALA A 464 4.08 13.81 6.13
N CYS A 465 4.84 14.86 6.41
CA CYS A 465 4.30 16.07 7.03
C CYS A 465 3.41 16.92 6.10
N ILE A 466 3.49 16.70 4.78
CA ILE A 466 2.66 17.39 3.78
C ILE A 466 1.60 16.46 3.15
N ALA A 467 1.55 15.19 3.55
CA ALA A 467 0.67 14.17 2.96
C ALA A 467 -0.82 14.34 3.34
N ASP A 468 -1.15 15.25 4.23
CA ASP A 468 -2.50 15.50 4.78
C ASP A 468 -3.51 16.03 3.74
N LEU A 469 -3.09 16.19 2.49
CA LEU A 469 -3.87 16.85 1.42
C LEU A 469 -4.58 15.88 0.46
N PHE A 470 -4.57 14.57 0.72
CA PHE A 470 -4.98 13.58 -0.28
C PHE A 470 -6.03 12.61 0.25
N ASP A 471 -6.78 12.03 -0.71
CA ASP A 471 -7.76 10.95 -0.54
C ASP A 471 -7.18 9.70 0.16
N ASN A 472 -8.00 8.64 0.24
CA ASN A 472 -7.64 7.35 0.80
C ASN A 472 -6.19 6.90 0.48
N LEU A 473 -5.43 6.56 1.52
CA LEU A 473 -3.99 6.27 1.45
C LEU A 473 -3.63 5.12 0.49
N ILE A 474 -4.45 4.06 0.41
CA ILE A 474 -4.17 2.95 -0.49
C ILE A 474 -4.32 3.35 -1.96
N GLN A 475 -5.26 4.23 -2.26
CA GLN A 475 -5.43 4.77 -3.61
C GLN A 475 -4.27 5.70 -3.95
N LEU A 476 -3.88 6.59 -3.04
CA LEU A 476 -2.79 7.54 -3.23
C LEU A 476 -1.46 6.85 -3.57
N VAL A 477 -1.06 5.82 -2.81
CA VAL A 477 0.17 5.06 -3.10
C VAL A 477 0.09 4.40 -4.48
N ASN A 478 -1.08 3.86 -4.85
CA ASN A 478 -1.27 3.21 -6.15
C ASN A 478 -1.30 4.24 -7.30
N ILE A 479 -1.85 5.42 -7.09
CA ILE A 479 -1.84 6.53 -8.07
C ILE A 479 -0.40 6.97 -8.34
N ILE A 480 0.36 7.28 -7.27
CA ILE A 480 1.78 7.64 -7.40
C ILE A 480 2.56 6.54 -8.13
N GLY A 481 2.36 5.28 -7.75
CA GLY A 481 2.96 4.16 -8.47
C GLY A 481 2.60 4.17 -9.95
N SER A 482 1.33 4.30 -10.29
CA SER A 482 0.83 4.20 -11.65
C SER A 482 1.31 5.31 -12.59
N ILE A 483 1.67 6.49 -12.05
CA ILE A 483 2.26 7.58 -12.84
C ILE A 483 3.64 7.19 -13.40
N PHE A 484 4.40 6.35 -12.69
CA PHE A 484 5.78 6.01 -13.06
C PHE A 484 5.94 4.57 -13.56
N TYR A 485 5.20 3.62 -12.99
CA TYR A 485 5.41 2.19 -13.20
C TYR A 485 5.28 1.75 -14.66
N GLY A 486 4.30 2.26 -15.40
CA GLY A 486 4.10 1.89 -16.79
C GLY A 486 5.29 2.24 -17.66
N ASN A 487 5.83 3.45 -17.51
CA ASN A 487 7.00 3.91 -18.25
C ASN A 487 8.24 3.05 -17.92
N VAL A 488 8.52 2.82 -16.63
CA VAL A 488 9.65 1.99 -16.19
C VAL A 488 9.51 0.56 -16.73
N LEU A 489 8.33 -0.05 -16.64
CA LEU A 489 8.09 -1.39 -17.19
C LEU A 489 8.37 -1.45 -18.70
N GLY A 490 7.89 -0.48 -19.47
CA GLY A 490 8.10 -0.45 -20.91
C GLY A 490 9.57 -0.36 -21.29
N ILE A 491 10.41 0.39 -20.54
CA ILE A 491 11.86 0.42 -20.71
C ILE A 491 12.45 -0.98 -20.53
N PHE A 492 12.03 -1.75 -19.50
CA PHE A 492 12.49 -3.11 -19.29
C PHE A 492 12.02 -4.09 -20.37
N LEU A 493 10.77 -3.98 -20.82
CA LEU A 493 10.25 -4.83 -21.91
C LEU A 493 10.96 -4.55 -23.23
N LEU A 494 11.27 -3.29 -23.55
CA LEU A 494 12.14 -2.94 -24.68
C LEU A 494 13.50 -3.61 -24.54
N ALA A 495 14.09 -3.56 -23.35
CA ALA A 495 15.39 -4.16 -23.07
C ALA A 495 15.40 -5.67 -23.24
N PHE A 496 14.34 -6.36 -22.83
CA PHE A 496 14.24 -7.81 -22.90
C PHE A 496 13.94 -8.33 -24.31
N PHE A 497 13.03 -7.69 -25.02
CA PHE A 497 12.41 -8.27 -26.20
C PHE A 497 12.74 -7.56 -27.52
N ILE A 498 13.07 -6.26 -27.51
CA ILE A 498 13.20 -5.47 -28.74
C ILE A 498 14.65 -5.04 -28.98
N LYS A 499 15.43 -5.94 -29.60
CA LYS A 499 16.90 -5.81 -29.72
C LYS A 499 17.37 -4.64 -30.59
N PHE A 500 16.60 -4.24 -31.62
CA PHE A 500 17.01 -3.19 -32.57
C PHE A 500 16.91 -1.76 -32.00
N VAL A 501 16.13 -1.56 -30.92
CA VAL A 501 16.00 -0.26 -30.28
C VAL A 501 17.22 0.03 -29.43
N LYS A 502 17.81 1.22 -29.61
CA LYS A 502 19.04 1.68 -28.92
C LYS A 502 18.70 2.66 -27.78
N GLY A 503 19.70 2.92 -26.91
CA GLY A 503 19.52 3.72 -25.68
C GLY A 503 19.00 5.14 -25.90
N ASN A 504 19.48 5.86 -26.93
CA ASN A 504 19.01 7.22 -27.21
C ASN A 504 17.48 7.27 -27.49
N ALA A 505 16.97 6.33 -28.29
CA ALA A 505 15.55 6.26 -28.62
C ALA A 505 14.71 5.98 -27.36
N VAL A 506 15.17 5.03 -26.51
CA VAL A 506 14.50 4.70 -25.24
C VAL A 506 14.52 5.89 -24.28
N PHE A 507 15.65 6.55 -24.14
CA PHE A 507 15.80 7.70 -23.24
C PHE A 507 14.83 8.84 -23.60
N ILE A 508 14.78 9.22 -24.89
CA ILE A 508 13.87 10.27 -25.36
C ILE A 508 12.42 9.85 -25.19
N ALA A 509 12.08 8.62 -25.62
CA ALA A 509 10.73 8.08 -25.46
C ALA A 509 10.27 8.05 -24.01
N ALA A 510 11.14 7.68 -23.09
CA ALA A 510 10.83 7.62 -21.66
C ALA A 510 10.51 9.01 -21.08
N ILE A 511 11.27 10.04 -21.45
CA ILE A 511 10.99 11.42 -21.00
C ILE A 511 9.65 11.91 -21.56
N ILE A 512 9.41 11.74 -22.87
CA ILE A 512 8.15 12.15 -23.48
C ILE A 512 6.96 11.43 -22.86
N THR A 513 7.09 10.11 -22.69
CA THR A 513 6.02 9.30 -22.06
C THR A 513 5.74 9.76 -20.64
N GLN A 514 6.77 10.06 -19.85
CA GLN A 514 6.57 10.50 -18.45
C GLN A 514 5.79 11.82 -18.41
N LEU A 515 6.11 12.77 -19.26
CA LEU A 515 5.38 14.05 -19.34
C LEU A 515 3.92 13.85 -19.77
N ILE A 516 3.67 12.97 -20.76
CA ILE A 516 2.32 12.65 -21.21
C ILE A 516 1.51 11.99 -20.09
N ILE A 517 2.07 11.01 -19.38
CA ILE A 517 1.37 10.31 -18.28
C ILE A 517 1.04 11.26 -17.14
N ILE A 518 1.95 12.17 -16.77
CA ILE A 518 1.67 13.22 -15.79
C ILE A 518 0.52 14.12 -16.25
N ALA A 519 0.50 14.53 -17.53
CA ALA A 519 -0.57 15.34 -18.08
C ALA A 519 -1.92 14.59 -18.07
N VAL A 520 -1.93 13.32 -18.50
CA VAL A 520 -3.14 12.47 -18.51
C VAL A 520 -3.69 12.29 -17.08
N TRP A 521 -2.82 12.10 -16.11
CA TRP A 521 -3.20 12.03 -14.71
C TRP A 521 -3.76 13.36 -14.20
N TYR A 522 -3.11 14.48 -14.51
CA TYR A 522 -3.52 15.80 -14.05
C TYR A 522 -4.91 16.22 -14.56
N ILE A 523 -5.26 15.85 -15.80
CA ILE A 523 -6.58 16.12 -16.38
C ILE A 523 -7.63 15.07 -16.02
N ASP A 524 -7.28 14.05 -15.23
CA ASP A 524 -8.14 12.92 -14.79
C ASP A 524 -8.88 12.23 -15.96
N TRP A 525 -8.16 12.04 -17.09
CA TRP A 525 -8.76 11.46 -18.31
C TRP A 525 -9.00 9.96 -18.20
N LEU A 526 -8.12 9.23 -17.44
CA LEU A 526 -8.21 7.79 -17.26
C LEU A 526 -8.00 7.40 -15.79
N PRO A 527 -8.72 6.39 -15.26
CA PRO A 527 -8.45 5.81 -13.98
C PRO A 527 -6.99 5.32 -13.88
N TYR A 528 -6.39 5.51 -12.72
CA TYR A 528 -4.96 5.30 -12.49
C TYR A 528 -4.42 3.91 -12.91
N LEU A 529 -5.22 2.85 -12.83
CA LEU A 529 -4.79 1.51 -13.25
C LEU A 529 -4.43 1.44 -14.75
N TRP A 530 -5.17 2.17 -15.60
CA TRP A 530 -4.91 2.22 -17.02
C TRP A 530 -3.63 2.97 -17.37
N LEU A 531 -3.16 3.90 -16.52
CA LEU A 531 -1.90 4.64 -16.73
C LEU A 531 -0.70 3.69 -16.84
N ASN A 532 -0.74 2.52 -16.16
CA ASN A 532 0.31 1.52 -16.25
C ASN A 532 0.40 0.90 -17.65
N ALA A 533 -0.72 0.49 -18.21
CA ALA A 533 -0.77 -0.08 -19.56
C ALA A 533 -0.46 1.00 -20.62
N LEU A 534 -1.04 2.20 -20.47
CA LEU A 534 -0.80 3.33 -21.37
C LEU A 534 0.69 3.73 -21.36
N GLY A 535 1.29 3.92 -20.19
CA GLY A 535 2.69 4.32 -20.07
C GLY A 535 3.64 3.28 -20.65
N CYS A 536 3.37 2.00 -20.42
CA CYS A 536 4.14 0.91 -20.98
C CYS A 536 4.03 0.86 -22.51
N GLY A 537 2.81 0.89 -23.05
CA GLY A 537 2.60 0.87 -24.50
C GLY A 537 3.16 2.10 -25.20
N LEU A 538 3.00 3.27 -24.59
CA LEU A 538 3.44 4.54 -25.16
C LEU A 538 4.97 4.64 -25.27
N VAL A 539 5.72 4.30 -24.20
CA VAL A 539 7.19 4.34 -24.26
C VAL A 539 7.72 3.32 -25.27
N MET A 540 7.10 2.14 -25.36
CA MET A 540 7.52 1.13 -26.35
C MET A 540 7.25 1.64 -27.78
N LEU A 541 6.06 2.16 -28.05
CA LEU A 541 5.69 2.68 -29.36
C LEU A 541 6.60 3.85 -29.77
N LEU A 542 6.79 4.84 -28.91
CA LEU A 542 7.62 6.01 -29.18
C LEU A 542 9.09 5.61 -29.40
N ALA A 543 9.63 4.70 -28.59
CA ALA A 543 11.01 4.25 -28.76
C ALA A 543 11.21 3.53 -30.11
N ILE A 544 10.26 2.71 -30.55
CA ILE A 544 10.28 2.05 -31.85
C ILE A 544 10.18 3.10 -32.99
N LEU A 545 9.28 4.06 -32.88
CA LEU A 545 9.12 5.12 -33.90
C LEU A 545 10.38 6.00 -33.99
N ILE A 546 10.92 6.45 -32.86
CA ILE A 546 12.13 7.26 -32.84
C ILE A 546 13.31 6.48 -33.46
N GLN A 547 13.46 5.20 -33.12
CA GLN A 547 14.53 4.38 -33.68
C GLN A 547 14.37 4.16 -35.17
N SER A 548 13.13 3.96 -35.67
CA SER A 548 12.86 3.73 -37.10
C SER A 548 13.05 4.99 -37.95
N THR A 549 12.87 6.18 -37.36
CA THR A 549 13.10 7.47 -38.04
C THR A 549 14.54 7.97 -37.90
N SER A 550 15.27 7.49 -36.92
CA SER A 550 16.67 7.81 -36.69
C SER A 550 17.56 7.06 -37.70
N LYS A 551 18.17 7.77 -38.62
CA LYS A 551 19.18 7.23 -39.56
C LYS A 551 20.51 6.92 -38.85
N GLU A 552 20.49 6.36 -37.66
CA GLU A 552 21.71 5.91 -37.00
C GLU A 552 22.05 4.49 -37.45
N ASN A 553 23.13 4.40 -38.22
CA ASN A 553 23.86 3.18 -38.57
C ASN A 553 24.37 2.42 -37.33
#